data_9648a211dc37ce4792a8ec831319b140
#
_entry.id   9648a211dc37ce4792a8ec831319b140
#
_cell.length_a   1.000
_cell.length_b   1.000
_cell.length_c   1.000
_cell.angle_alpha   90.00
_cell.angle_beta   90.00
_cell.angle_gamma   90.00
#
_symmetry.space_group_name_H-M   'P 1'
#
loop_
_entity.id
_entity.type
_entity.pdbx_description
1 polymer ?
#
loop_
_entity_poly.entity_id
_entity_poly.type
_entity_poly.pdbx_seq_one_letter_code
_entity_poly.pdbx_strand_id
1 'polypeptide(L)'
;MITATQQLESYLESFSEFEKLATGHDLPWLRRLRQDAFARFCEVGFPTTHDEDWRFTNVSAIAQTPFRLARNGRFRLSQKELEPYRVAGVACQLVFVNGRLAREPSLLGKLPDGVKVSNLAGEISSNPGAFEAHFGRYLDIRRDAFSALNTAFTEDGAFVHIPRGTLVGEPIWLLFVSTGDDAPSVSHPRNLIVAEEDSQATFVEDYVSLDGGTVFCNTVTELVAGDHTVLSHYMIEREHTEAFNISTLRIQQGRSTNVVSHSVLLGGALVRNNVHPVLAGDGGECLINGLFIGNGHQYLDNYMLVEHASPHCSSRQFYNGILDGHAHGVFHGRIIVHKDAQKTDAKQTNRNLLLSDDAQIDTKPQLEIYADDVKCTHGATIGQIEGDALFYLRSRGIDEVSARKLLLFAFASECLDRMKQGPVRKHVEGLINRCLFRMANSAPGVSTENRREDSGRSWEEIG
;
A
#
# COMPACT_ATOMS: atom_id res chain seq x y z
N MET A 1 -20.59 14.97 17.19
CA MET A 1 -19.49 14.02 17.43
C MET A 1 -20.09 12.78 18.07
N ILE A 2 -19.87 11.63 17.45
CA ILE A 2 -20.30 10.32 17.99
C ILE A 2 -19.31 9.95 19.10
N THR A 3 -19.80 9.43 20.22
CA THR A 3 -18.91 8.98 21.31
C THR A 3 -18.26 7.65 20.97
N ALA A 4 -17.12 7.32 21.57
CA ALA A 4 -16.43 6.03 21.36
C ALA A 4 -17.36 4.83 21.64
N THR A 5 -18.26 4.96 22.63
CA THR A 5 -19.28 3.94 22.96
C THR A 5 -20.29 3.75 21.82
N GLN A 6 -20.82 4.84 21.25
CA GLN A 6 -21.77 4.78 20.14
C GLN A 6 -21.18 4.18 18.86
N GLN A 7 -19.87 4.41 18.64
CA GLN A 7 -19.16 3.78 17.52
C GLN A 7 -19.00 2.29 17.69
N LEU A 8 -18.61 1.86 18.88
CA LEU A 8 -18.49 0.44 19.19
C LEU A 8 -19.84 -0.28 19.03
N GLU A 9 -20.95 0.35 19.44
CA GLU A 9 -22.31 -0.17 19.23
C GLU A 9 -22.63 -0.34 17.73
N SER A 10 -22.28 0.64 16.88
CA SER A 10 -22.48 0.53 15.42
C SER A 10 -21.67 -0.61 14.80
N TYR A 11 -20.42 -0.81 15.25
CA TYR A 11 -19.62 -1.96 14.78
C TYR A 11 -20.15 -3.30 15.30
N LEU A 12 -20.71 -3.36 16.52
CA LEU A 12 -21.36 -4.56 17.08
C LEU A 12 -22.59 -4.97 16.25
N GLU A 13 -23.45 -4.03 15.91
CA GLU A 13 -24.62 -4.27 15.06
C GLU A 13 -24.17 -4.75 13.67
N SER A 14 -23.25 -4.02 13.04
CA SER A 14 -22.71 -4.37 11.72
C SER A 14 -22.06 -5.75 11.70
N PHE A 15 -21.31 -6.12 12.74
CA PHE A 15 -20.68 -7.43 12.83
C PHE A 15 -21.70 -8.55 13.01
N SER A 16 -22.73 -8.35 13.84
CA SER A 16 -23.79 -9.32 14.04
C SER A 16 -24.59 -9.64 12.77
N GLU A 17 -24.80 -8.62 11.91
CA GLU A 17 -25.43 -8.82 10.61
C GLU A 17 -24.47 -9.46 9.62
N PHE A 18 -23.21 -9.01 9.60
CA PHE A 18 -22.16 -9.55 8.73
C PHE A 18 -21.95 -11.05 8.96
N GLU A 19 -21.82 -11.48 10.21
CA GLU A 19 -21.52 -12.88 10.56
C GLU A 19 -22.58 -13.86 10.02
N LYS A 20 -23.84 -13.45 9.93
CA LYS A 20 -24.94 -14.29 9.42
C LYS A 20 -24.89 -14.53 7.92
N LEU A 21 -24.29 -13.60 7.18
CA LEU A 21 -24.34 -13.55 5.70
C LEU A 21 -22.97 -13.74 5.05
N ALA A 22 -21.90 -13.70 5.83
CA ALA A 22 -20.54 -13.73 5.31
C ALA A 22 -20.19 -15.08 4.67
N THR A 23 -19.44 -15.05 3.58
CA THR A 23 -18.91 -16.27 2.94
C THR A 23 -18.14 -17.10 3.97
N GLY A 24 -18.42 -18.43 4.00
CA GLY A 24 -17.80 -19.35 4.97
C GLY A 24 -18.30 -19.18 6.41
N HIS A 25 -19.48 -18.61 6.63
CA HIS A 25 -20.11 -18.51 7.95
C HIS A 25 -20.35 -19.87 8.62
N ASP A 26 -20.42 -20.92 7.83
CA ASP A 26 -20.58 -22.32 8.22
C ASP A 26 -19.25 -23.02 8.53
N LEU A 27 -18.09 -22.39 8.26
CA LEU A 27 -16.76 -22.92 8.58
C LEU A 27 -16.37 -22.55 10.02
N PRO A 28 -16.30 -23.53 10.96
CA PRO A 28 -16.11 -23.23 12.39
C PRO A 28 -14.83 -22.48 12.70
N TRP A 29 -13.72 -22.80 12.00
CA TRP A 29 -12.45 -22.16 12.21
C TRP A 29 -12.44 -20.68 11.76
N LEU A 30 -13.07 -20.38 10.59
CA LEU A 30 -13.12 -19.02 10.04
C LEU A 30 -14.05 -18.12 10.88
N ARG A 31 -15.20 -18.71 11.29
CA ARG A 31 -16.11 -18.03 12.20
C ARG A 31 -15.41 -17.68 13.52
N ARG A 32 -14.70 -18.63 14.11
CA ARG A 32 -13.94 -18.38 15.36
C ARG A 32 -12.88 -17.30 15.16
N LEU A 33 -12.12 -17.37 14.08
CA LEU A 33 -11.09 -16.35 13.76
C LEU A 33 -11.70 -14.93 13.66
N ARG A 34 -12.87 -14.80 12.99
CA ARG A 34 -13.60 -13.52 12.90
C ARG A 34 -14.07 -13.03 14.27
N GLN A 35 -14.62 -13.92 15.09
CA GLN A 35 -15.11 -13.60 16.44
C GLN A 35 -13.96 -13.18 17.37
N ASP A 36 -12.85 -13.92 17.37
CA ASP A 36 -11.65 -13.60 18.16
C ASP A 36 -11.07 -12.25 17.75
N ALA A 37 -11.01 -11.97 16.43
CA ALA A 37 -10.52 -10.72 15.89
C ALA A 37 -11.46 -9.55 16.24
N PHE A 38 -12.78 -9.74 16.17
CA PHE A 38 -13.74 -8.71 16.54
C PHE A 38 -13.70 -8.43 18.04
N ALA A 39 -13.63 -9.47 18.88
CA ALA A 39 -13.48 -9.33 20.32
C ALA A 39 -12.21 -8.53 20.67
N ARG A 40 -11.10 -8.82 19.95
CA ARG A 40 -9.86 -8.06 20.14
C ARG A 40 -10.00 -6.59 19.72
N PHE A 41 -10.65 -6.31 18.59
CA PHE A 41 -10.92 -4.93 18.19
C PHE A 41 -11.78 -4.19 19.22
N CYS A 42 -12.82 -4.84 19.76
CA CYS A 42 -13.64 -4.25 20.83
C CYS A 42 -12.86 -3.95 22.12
N GLU A 43 -11.85 -4.77 22.41
CA GLU A 43 -10.99 -4.59 23.60
C GLU A 43 -10.03 -3.40 23.45
N VAL A 44 -9.39 -3.26 22.28
CA VAL A 44 -8.33 -2.26 22.06
C VAL A 44 -8.86 -0.94 21.47
N GLY A 45 -9.95 -0.98 20.71
CA GLY A 45 -10.48 0.16 19.97
C GLY A 45 -9.55 0.65 18.86
N PHE A 46 -9.86 1.83 18.29
CA PHE A 46 -8.97 2.49 17.35
C PHE A 46 -7.73 3.02 18.08
N PRO A 47 -6.54 2.95 17.43
CA PRO A 47 -5.32 3.46 18.03
C PRO A 47 -5.37 4.98 18.18
N THR A 48 -4.57 5.48 19.11
CA THR A 48 -4.43 6.90 19.39
C THR A 48 -2.97 7.34 19.28
N THR A 49 -2.71 8.63 19.31
CA THR A 49 -1.34 9.17 19.33
C THR A 49 -0.56 8.87 20.63
N HIS A 50 -1.19 8.19 21.61
CA HIS A 50 -0.50 7.66 22.78
C HIS A 50 0.13 6.29 22.51
N ASP A 51 -0.35 5.58 21.48
CA ASP A 51 0.21 4.32 21.05
C ASP A 51 1.50 4.59 20.25
N GLU A 52 2.60 3.90 20.60
CA GLU A 52 3.94 4.17 20.07
C GLU A 52 4.00 4.11 18.55
N ASP A 53 3.35 3.12 17.94
CA ASP A 53 3.35 2.91 16.49
C ASP A 53 2.41 3.90 15.74
N TRP A 54 1.57 4.64 16.49
CA TRP A 54 0.61 5.63 15.98
C TRP A 54 0.88 7.06 16.48
N ARG A 55 2.02 7.26 17.14
CA ARG A 55 2.35 8.53 17.78
C ARG A 55 2.21 9.76 16.88
N PHE A 56 2.55 9.61 15.63
CA PHE A 56 2.46 10.69 14.64
C PHE A 56 1.17 10.67 13.84
N THR A 57 0.34 9.62 13.90
CA THR A 57 -0.81 9.45 13.02
C THR A 57 -2.11 9.40 13.81
N ASN A 58 -2.85 10.50 13.72
CA ASN A 58 -4.14 10.63 14.37
C ASN A 58 -5.26 10.07 13.47
N VAL A 59 -5.86 8.96 13.86
CA VAL A 59 -6.97 8.31 13.14
C VAL A 59 -8.35 8.70 13.65
N SER A 60 -8.47 9.77 14.43
CA SER A 60 -9.75 10.21 14.99
C SER A 60 -10.80 10.50 13.91
N ALA A 61 -10.39 10.98 12.73
CA ALA A 61 -11.28 11.19 11.60
C ALA A 61 -11.92 9.87 11.12
N ILE A 62 -11.14 8.77 11.06
CA ILE A 62 -11.67 7.44 10.76
C ILE A 62 -12.59 6.98 11.91
N ALA A 63 -12.08 7.09 13.14
CA ALA A 63 -12.80 6.65 14.32
C ALA A 63 -14.13 7.38 14.55
N GLN A 64 -14.29 8.64 14.18
CA GLN A 64 -15.50 9.44 14.39
C GLN A 64 -16.47 9.41 13.18
N THR A 65 -16.08 8.86 12.06
CA THR A 65 -16.94 8.73 10.89
C THR A 65 -17.82 7.48 10.99
N PRO A 66 -19.16 7.60 10.85
CA PRO A 66 -20.07 6.45 10.94
C PRO A 66 -20.05 5.63 9.65
N PHE A 67 -18.97 4.93 9.41
CA PHE A 67 -18.83 4.09 8.22
C PHE A 67 -19.82 2.93 8.23
N ARG A 68 -20.40 2.66 7.07
CA ARG A 68 -21.19 1.46 6.80
C ARG A 68 -20.40 0.50 5.92
N LEU A 69 -20.57 -0.80 6.12
CA LEU A 69 -19.97 -1.78 5.21
C LEU A 69 -20.47 -1.54 3.78
N ALA A 70 -19.55 -1.45 2.84
CA ALA A 70 -19.83 -1.19 1.43
C ALA A 70 -20.44 -2.42 0.73
N ARG A 71 -21.51 -3.00 1.31
CA ARG A 71 -22.20 -4.21 0.80
C ARG A 71 -23.20 -3.91 -0.29
N ASN A 72 -23.83 -2.75 -0.24
CA ASN A 72 -24.95 -2.38 -1.10
C ASN A 72 -24.55 -1.30 -2.13
N GLY A 73 -23.28 -0.97 -2.24
CA GLY A 73 -22.77 0.03 -3.16
C GLY A 73 -22.82 -0.43 -4.61
N ARG A 74 -22.41 0.46 -5.50
CA ARG A 74 -22.32 0.22 -6.94
C ARG A 74 -21.26 -0.82 -7.27
N PHE A 75 -21.65 -2.08 -7.49
CA PHE A 75 -20.73 -3.18 -7.85
C PHE A 75 -20.54 -3.38 -9.36
N ARG A 76 -21.31 -2.69 -10.19
CA ARG A 76 -21.21 -2.80 -11.66
C ARG A 76 -20.54 -1.57 -12.21
N LEU A 77 -19.34 -1.75 -12.71
CA LEU A 77 -18.58 -0.75 -13.43
C LEU A 77 -18.61 -1.08 -14.92
N SER A 78 -18.82 -0.04 -15.73
CA SER A 78 -18.71 -0.19 -17.17
C SER A 78 -17.26 -0.31 -17.62
N GLN A 79 -17.01 -0.92 -18.76
CA GLN A 79 -15.68 -1.00 -19.38
C GLN A 79 -15.07 0.40 -19.57
N LYS A 80 -15.90 1.40 -19.93
CA LYS A 80 -15.47 2.78 -20.14
C LYS A 80 -14.95 3.45 -18.87
N GLU A 81 -15.55 3.16 -17.72
CA GLU A 81 -15.11 3.72 -16.42
C GLU A 81 -13.77 3.12 -15.99
N LEU A 82 -13.47 1.90 -16.41
CA LEU A 82 -12.24 1.21 -16.06
C LEU A 82 -11.11 1.39 -17.08
N GLU A 83 -11.41 1.92 -18.27
CA GLU A 83 -10.40 2.14 -19.32
C GLU A 83 -9.16 2.93 -18.83
N PRO A 84 -9.28 4.01 -18.01
CA PRO A 84 -8.14 4.74 -17.48
C PRO A 84 -7.26 3.93 -16.52
N TYR A 85 -7.74 2.80 -16.03
CA TYR A 85 -7.06 1.92 -15.07
C TYR A 85 -6.60 0.62 -15.69
N ARG A 86 -6.75 0.47 -17.02
CA ARG A 86 -6.23 -0.66 -17.76
C ARG A 86 -4.72 -0.53 -17.95
N VAL A 87 -4.02 -1.62 -17.69
CA VAL A 87 -2.56 -1.67 -17.84
C VAL A 87 -2.22 -2.77 -18.84
N ALA A 88 -1.48 -2.40 -19.88
CA ALA A 88 -0.99 -3.35 -20.88
C ALA A 88 0.25 -4.12 -20.37
N GLY A 89 0.44 -5.34 -20.82
CA GLY A 89 1.61 -6.16 -20.46
C GLY A 89 1.52 -6.76 -19.07
N VAL A 90 0.31 -7.16 -18.64
CA VAL A 90 0.05 -7.86 -17.39
C VAL A 90 -0.49 -9.27 -17.66
N ALA A 91 -0.15 -10.24 -16.82
CA ALA A 91 -0.64 -11.62 -16.92
C ALA A 91 -2.16 -11.70 -16.72
N CYS A 92 -2.66 -10.92 -15.77
CA CYS A 92 -4.09 -10.76 -15.53
C CYS A 92 -4.33 -9.47 -14.74
N GLN A 93 -5.58 -8.97 -14.78
CA GLN A 93 -6.04 -7.87 -13.95
C GLN A 93 -7.35 -8.27 -13.28
N LEU A 94 -7.31 -8.54 -11.96
CA LEU A 94 -8.51 -8.70 -11.15
C LEU A 94 -8.98 -7.35 -10.66
N VAL A 95 -10.29 -7.09 -10.75
CA VAL A 95 -10.92 -5.85 -10.31
C VAL A 95 -11.81 -6.14 -9.11
N PHE A 96 -11.52 -5.48 -8.00
CA PHE A 96 -12.33 -5.53 -6.79
C PHE A 96 -13.04 -4.19 -6.60
N VAL A 97 -14.36 -4.20 -6.51
CA VAL A 97 -15.16 -3.01 -6.24
C VAL A 97 -15.64 -3.07 -4.81
N ASN A 98 -15.27 -2.09 -4.01
CA ASN A 98 -15.61 -2.04 -2.58
C ASN A 98 -15.24 -3.35 -1.86
N GLY A 99 -14.07 -3.90 -2.19
CA GLY A 99 -13.51 -5.12 -1.59
C GLY A 99 -14.05 -6.43 -2.15
N ARG A 100 -14.90 -6.45 -3.19
CA ARG A 100 -15.47 -7.66 -3.78
C ARG A 100 -15.11 -7.82 -5.26
N LEU A 101 -14.84 -9.05 -5.68
CA LEU A 101 -14.49 -9.33 -7.07
C LEU A 101 -15.63 -8.94 -8.03
N ALA A 102 -15.31 -8.06 -8.96
CA ALA A 102 -16.15 -7.74 -10.11
C ALA A 102 -15.69 -8.60 -11.32
N ARG A 103 -16.44 -9.65 -11.64
CA ARG A 103 -16.02 -10.64 -12.65
C ARG A 103 -15.99 -10.09 -14.07
N GLU A 104 -17.01 -9.34 -14.48
CA GLU A 104 -17.15 -8.84 -15.85
C GLU A 104 -15.98 -7.93 -16.28
N PRO A 105 -15.50 -6.99 -15.42
CA PRO A 105 -14.37 -6.13 -15.78
C PRO A 105 -13.01 -6.76 -15.55
N SER A 106 -12.91 -7.90 -14.86
CA SER A 106 -11.64 -8.60 -14.64
C SER A 106 -11.15 -9.27 -15.92
N LEU A 107 -9.84 -9.19 -16.16
CA LEU A 107 -9.18 -9.82 -17.31
C LEU A 107 -8.28 -10.95 -16.79
N LEU A 108 -8.56 -12.16 -17.22
CA LEU A 108 -7.69 -13.31 -16.97
C LEU A 108 -6.91 -13.60 -18.26
N GLY A 109 -5.62 -13.36 -18.24
CA GLY A 109 -4.71 -13.71 -19.32
C GLY A 109 -4.26 -15.18 -19.24
N LYS A 110 -3.26 -15.53 -20.02
CA LYS A 110 -2.67 -16.88 -20.00
C LYS A 110 -1.65 -16.96 -18.87
N LEU A 111 -2.01 -17.68 -17.82
CA LEU A 111 -1.12 -17.99 -16.70
C LEU A 111 -0.38 -19.32 -16.94
N PRO A 112 0.82 -19.51 -16.37
CA PRO A 112 1.49 -20.81 -16.36
C PRO A 112 0.63 -21.90 -15.71
N ASP A 113 0.86 -23.16 -16.09
CA ASP A 113 0.12 -24.30 -15.56
C ASP A 113 0.23 -24.37 -14.02
N GLY A 114 -0.89 -24.62 -13.37
CA GLY A 114 -0.99 -24.73 -11.91
C GLY A 114 -1.05 -23.39 -11.17
N VAL A 115 -0.74 -22.26 -11.82
CA VAL A 115 -0.91 -20.93 -11.20
C VAL A 115 -2.39 -20.64 -11.04
N LYS A 116 -2.77 -20.28 -9.83
CA LYS A 116 -4.15 -19.94 -9.49
C LYS A 116 -4.24 -18.48 -9.10
N VAL A 117 -5.07 -17.73 -9.81
CA VAL A 117 -5.42 -16.35 -9.50
C VAL A 117 -6.93 -16.25 -9.45
N SER A 118 -7.47 -15.99 -8.27
CA SER A 118 -8.91 -16.01 -8.01
C SER A 118 -9.26 -15.04 -6.88
N ASN A 119 -10.49 -15.06 -6.43
CA ASN A 119 -10.91 -14.32 -5.26
C ASN A 119 -11.06 -15.20 -4.02
N LEU A 120 -10.88 -14.60 -2.87
CA LEU A 120 -10.89 -15.26 -1.57
C LEU A 120 -12.23 -15.97 -1.29
N ALA A 121 -13.35 -15.28 -1.55
CA ALA A 121 -14.69 -15.85 -1.33
C ALA A 121 -14.92 -17.14 -2.14
N GLY A 122 -14.39 -17.20 -3.37
CA GLY A 122 -14.43 -18.39 -4.20
C GLY A 122 -13.63 -19.55 -3.60
N GLU A 123 -12.43 -19.26 -3.07
CA GLU A 123 -11.58 -20.27 -2.44
C GLU A 123 -12.14 -20.80 -1.13
N ILE A 124 -12.65 -19.92 -0.27
CA ILE A 124 -13.33 -20.30 0.97
C ILE A 124 -14.45 -21.30 0.68
N SER A 125 -15.20 -21.09 -0.41
CA SER A 125 -16.32 -21.94 -0.78
C SER A 125 -15.91 -23.27 -1.44
N SER A 126 -14.80 -23.28 -2.21
CA SER A 126 -14.42 -24.44 -3.05
C SER A 126 -13.30 -25.29 -2.47
N ASN A 127 -12.38 -24.71 -1.71
CA ASN A 127 -11.19 -25.39 -1.18
C ASN A 127 -10.75 -24.84 0.19
N PRO A 128 -11.62 -24.92 1.22
CA PRO A 128 -11.36 -24.31 2.53
C PRO A 128 -10.11 -24.83 3.23
N GLY A 129 -9.72 -26.10 3.00
CA GLY A 129 -8.55 -26.71 3.67
C GLY A 129 -7.20 -26.13 3.23
N ALA A 130 -7.02 -25.89 1.93
CA ALA A 130 -5.76 -25.30 1.44
C ALA A 130 -5.61 -23.85 1.90
N PHE A 131 -6.72 -23.15 2.05
CA PHE A 131 -6.76 -21.78 2.54
C PHE A 131 -6.43 -21.68 4.05
N GLU A 132 -6.97 -22.57 4.89
CA GLU A 132 -6.75 -22.62 6.33
C GLU A 132 -5.25 -22.75 6.71
N ALA A 133 -4.45 -23.38 5.84
CA ALA A 133 -3.03 -23.62 6.10
C ALA A 133 -2.21 -22.33 6.26
N HIS A 134 -2.60 -21.25 5.59
CA HIS A 134 -1.85 -19.98 5.55
C HIS A 134 -2.61 -18.79 6.11
N PHE A 135 -3.94 -18.79 6.02
CA PHE A 135 -4.73 -17.61 6.32
C PHE A 135 -4.73 -17.22 7.80
N GLY A 136 -4.43 -15.96 8.07
CA GLY A 136 -4.39 -15.41 9.43
C GLY A 136 -3.22 -15.90 10.29
N ARG A 137 -2.27 -16.63 9.69
CA ARG A 137 -1.17 -17.25 10.45
C ARG A 137 0.01 -16.32 10.68
N TYR A 138 0.17 -15.35 9.82
CA TYR A 138 1.34 -14.46 9.82
C TYR A 138 1.02 -13.07 10.36
N LEU A 139 -0.23 -12.82 10.67
CA LEU A 139 -0.75 -11.54 11.16
C LEU A 139 -0.90 -11.56 12.68
N ASP A 140 -0.36 -10.55 13.35
CA ASP A 140 -0.59 -10.37 14.79
C ASP A 140 -1.75 -9.41 15.06
N ILE A 141 -2.97 -9.95 15.05
CA ILE A 141 -4.19 -9.21 15.36
C ILE A 141 -4.24 -8.64 16.80
N ARG A 142 -3.32 -9.06 17.67
CA ARG A 142 -3.29 -8.57 19.05
C ARG A 142 -2.67 -7.18 19.16
N ARG A 143 -1.81 -6.82 18.21
CA ARG A 143 -1.06 -5.55 18.22
C ARG A 143 -1.62 -4.50 17.28
N ASP A 144 -2.38 -4.90 16.25
CA ASP A 144 -2.89 -4.00 15.23
C ASP A 144 -4.42 -4.06 15.15
N ALA A 145 -5.07 -2.99 15.61
CA ALA A 145 -6.52 -2.84 15.63
C ALA A 145 -7.14 -2.88 14.22
N PHE A 146 -6.48 -2.31 13.21
CA PHE A 146 -6.98 -2.32 11.83
C PHE A 146 -6.88 -3.70 11.19
N SER A 147 -5.83 -4.46 11.50
CA SER A 147 -5.74 -5.86 11.08
C SER A 147 -6.77 -6.73 11.79
N ALA A 148 -7.06 -6.46 13.08
CA ALA A 148 -8.13 -7.13 13.81
C ALA A 148 -9.49 -6.83 13.17
N LEU A 149 -9.78 -5.55 12.88
CA LEU A 149 -11.01 -5.12 12.21
C LEU A 149 -11.15 -5.74 10.80
N ASN A 150 -10.08 -5.74 9.99
CA ASN A 150 -10.08 -6.41 8.68
C ASN A 150 -10.36 -7.90 8.82
N THR A 151 -9.72 -8.58 9.76
CA THR A 151 -9.91 -10.03 9.99
C THR A 151 -11.34 -10.34 10.43
N ALA A 152 -11.93 -9.51 11.30
CA ALA A 152 -13.31 -9.64 11.73
C ALA A 152 -14.31 -9.57 10.55
N PHE A 153 -14.11 -8.61 9.66
CA PHE A 153 -14.98 -8.38 8.50
C PHE A 153 -14.45 -9.00 7.19
N THR A 154 -13.56 -9.99 7.29
CA THR A 154 -13.05 -10.69 6.09
C THR A 154 -14.18 -11.36 5.31
N GLU A 155 -14.32 -10.98 4.04
CA GLU A 155 -15.32 -11.57 3.13
C GLU A 155 -14.71 -11.94 1.78
N ASP A 156 -13.98 -11.02 1.15
CA ASP A 156 -13.40 -11.22 -0.18
C ASP A 156 -12.09 -10.44 -0.34
N GLY A 157 -11.43 -10.63 -1.45
CA GLY A 157 -10.14 -10.08 -1.85
C GLY A 157 -9.43 -11.05 -2.78
N ALA A 158 -8.14 -10.86 -3.00
CA ALA A 158 -7.38 -11.69 -3.91
C ALA A 158 -6.85 -12.97 -3.23
N PHE A 159 -6.92 -14.07 -3.99
CA PHE A 159 -6.20 -15.31 -3.69
C PHE A 159 -5.26 -15.63 -4.85
N VAL A 160 -3.97 -15.75 -4.57
CA VAL A 160 -2.97 -16.13 -5.56
C VAL A 160 -2.11 -17.26 -5.01
N HIS A 161 -1.99 -18.34 -5.80
CA HIS A 161 -1.11 -19.46 -5.50
C HIS A 161 -0.19 -19.72 -6.69
N ILE A 162 1.11 -19.69 -6.44
CA ILE A 162 2.16 -19.97 -7.43
C ILE A 162 2.82 -21.29 -7.03
N PRO A 163 2.68 -22.36 -7.82
CA PRO A 163 3.31 -23.64 -7.52
C PRO A 163 4.84 -23.58 -7.57
N ARG A 164 5.46 -24.55 -6.91
CA ARG A 164 6.90 -24.72 -6.88
C ARG A 164 7.52 -24.67 -8.29
N GLY A 165 8.67 -23.98 -8.41
CA GLY A 165 9.45 -23.91 -9.64
C GLY A 165 8.82 -23.11 -10.76
N THR A 166 7.75 -22.34 -10.48
CA THR A 166 6.98 -21.65 -11.51
C THR A 166 7.44 -20.19 -11.69
N LEU A 167 7.68 -19.81 -12.94
CA LEU A 167 7.97 -18.43 -13.34
C LEU A 167 6.72 -17.77 -13.93
N VAL A 168 6.20 -16.74 -13.27
CA VAL A 168 5.17 -15.85 -13.82
C VAL A 168 5.86 -14.61 -14.38
N GLY A 169 5.99 -14.53 -15.69
CA GLY A 169 6.81 -13.50 -16.38
C GLY A 169 6.20 -12.11 -16.35
N GLU A 170 4.88 -12.01 -16.49
CA GLU A 170 4.14 -10.74 -16.49
C GLU A 170 3.48 -10.48 -15.13
N PRO A 171 3.28 -9.21 -14.74
CA PRO A 171 2.68 -8.87 -13.44
C PRO A 171 1.24 -9.36 -13.29
N ILE A 172 0.89 -9.82 -12.10
CA ILE A 172 -0.49 -10.04 -11.63
C ILE A 172 -0.97 -8.72 -11.04
N TRP A 173 -2.03 -8.11 -11.61
CA TRP A 173 -2.55 -6.81 -11.22
C TRP A 173 -3.85 -6.94 -10.43
N LEU A 174 -3.88 -6.43 -9.23
CA LEU A 174 -5.03 -6.39 -8.35
C LEU A 174 -5.50 -4.93 -8.24
N LEU A 175 -6.59 -4.59 -8.93
CA LEU A 175 -7.17 -3.25 -8.94
C LEU A 175 -8.29 -3.17 -7.91
N PHE A 176 -8.13 -2.36 -6.89
CA PHE A 176 -9.13 -2.08 -5.87
C PHE A 176 -9.78 -0.73 -6.16
N VAL A 177 -11.08 -0.74 -6.39
CA VAL A 177 -11.87 0.43 -6.76
C VAL A 177 -12.82 0.75 -5.64
N SER A 178 -12.63 1.90 -5.01
CA SER A 178 -13.58 2.46 -4.06
C SER A 178 -14.60 3.31 -4.81
N THR A 179 -15.89 3.06 -4.56
CA THR A 179 -16.99 3.90 -5.06
C THR A 179 -17.70 4.54 -3.89
N GLY A 180 -17.89 5.86 -3.95
CA GLY A 180 -18.63 6.59 -2.94
C GLY A 180 -20.15 6.38 -3.07
N ASP A 181 -20.83 6.46 -1.94
CA ASP A 181 -22.29 6.52 -1.82
C ASP A 181 -22.65 7.82 -1.07
N ASP A 182 -23.96 8.08 -0.89
CA ASP A 182 -24.46 9.20 -0.09
C ASP A 182 -24.02 9.18 1.38
N ALA A 183 -23.60 8.02 1.87
CA ALA A 183 -23.11 7.82 3.23
C ALA A 183 -21.66 7.28 3.23
N PRO A 184 -20.85 7.63 4.26
CA PRO A 184 -19.52 7.09 4.42
C PRO A 184 -19.51 5.56 4.40
N SER A 185 -18.63 4.96 3.60
CA SER A 185 -18.56 3.51 3.43
C SER A 185 -17.18 2.96 3.70
N VAL A 186 -17.11 1.70 4.20
CA VAL A 186 -15.86 1.00 4.48
C VAL A 186 -15.84 -0.36 3.78
N SER A 187 -14.69 -0.70 3.23
CA SER A 187 -14.37 -2.02 2.71
C SER A 187 -13.16 -2.62 3.42
N HIS A 188 -13.15 -3.95 3.56
CA HIS A 188 -12.08 -4.70 4.21
C HIS A 188 -11.52 -5.78 3.26
N PRO A 189 -10.86 -5.39 2.14
CA PRO A 189 -10.24 -6.38 1.26
C PRO A 189 -9.21 -7.20 2.02
N ARG A 190 -9.20 -8.52 1.80
CA ARG A 190 -8.23 -9.42 2.37
C ARG A 190 -7.56 -10.24 1.29
N ASN A 191 -6.23 -10.14 1.17
CA ASN A 191 -5.48 -10.83 0.14
C ASN A 191 -4.59 -11.92 0.77
N LEU A 192 -4.52 -13.07 0.10
CA LEU A 192 -3.58 -14.13 0.43
C LEU A 192 -2.81 -14.51 -0.83
N ILE A 193 -1.50 -14.34 -0.78
CA ILE A 193 -0.56 -14.66 -1.86
C ILE A 193 0.41 -15.70 -1.33
N VAL A 194 0.41 -16.89 -1.92
CA VAL A 194 1.31 -17.99 -1.56
C VAL A 194 2.17 -18.33 -2.76
N ALA A 195 3.46 -18.10 -2.64
CA ALA A 195 4.47 -18.47 -3.63
C ALA A 195 5.32 -19.61 -3.05
N GLU A 196 5.20 -20.81 -3.65
CA GLU A 196 5.96 -21.96 -3.22
C GLU A 196 7.43 -21.86 -3.62
N GLU A 197 8.26 -22.76 -3.09
CA GLU A 197 9.71 -22.83 -3.31
C GLU A 197 10.09 -22.70 -4.79
N ASP A 198 11.23 -22.03 -5.07
CA ASP A 198 11.83 -21.84 -6.40
C ASP A 198 10.92 -21.08 -7.39
N SER A 199 9.90 -20.37 -6.92
CA SER A 199 8.99 -19.63 -7.78
C SER A 199 9.35 -18.13 -7.93
N GLN A 200 8.88 -17.52 -9.02
CA GLN A 200 9.10 -16.11 -9.30
C GLN A 200 7.81 -15.45 -9.81
N ALA A 201 7.44 -14.30 -9.23
CA ALA A 201 6.27 -13.54 -9.65
C ALA A 201 6.37 -12.04 -9.30
N THR A 202 5.52 -11.24 -9.96
CA THR A 202 5.32 -9.82 -9.66
C THR A 202 3.83 -9.57 -9.39
N PHE A 203 3.55 -8.88 -8.28
CA PHE A 203 2.20 -8.51 -7.86
C PHE A 203 2.07 -7.00 -7.78
N VAL A 204 0.92 -6.47 -8.19
CA VAL A 204 0.60 -5.05 -8.06
C VAL A 204 -0.75 -4.92 -7.38
N GLU A 205 -0.80 -4.17 -6.29
CA GLU A 205 -2.02 -3.68 -5.64
C GLU A 205 -2.20 -2.20 -6.01
N ASP A 206 -3.27 -1.88 -6.73
CA ASP A 206 -3.55 -0.53 -7.22
C ASP A 206 -4.90 -0.05 -6.66
N TYR A 207 -4.87 0.97 -5.81
CA TYR A 207 -6.02 1.51 -5.11
C TYR A 207 -6.48 2.81 -5.75
N VAL A 208 -7.74 2.86 -6.17
CA VAL A 208 -8.33 4.00 -6.87
C VAL A 208 -9.74 4.30 -6.38
N SER A 209 -10.19 5.53 -6.57
CA SER A 209 -11.58 5.92 -6.38
C SER A 209 -12.18 6.39 -7.70
N LEU A 210 -13.45 6.07 -7.95
CA LEU A 210 -14.15 6.52 -9.16
C LEU A 210 -15.05 7.73 -8.89
N ASP A 211 -15.76 7.72 -7.78
CA ASP A 211 -16.70 8.77 -7.41
C ASP A 211 -16.19 9.49 -6.15
N GLY A 212 -16.65 10.73 -5.93
CA GLY A 212 -16.43 11.42 -4.66
C GLY A 212 -17.21 10.78 -3.52
N GLY A 213 -16.94 11.22 -2.29
CA GLY A 213 -17.55 10.72 -1.07
C GLY A 213 -16.55 10.12 -0.10
N THR A 214 -16.91 10.04 1.16
CA THR A 214 -16.02 9.54 2.19
C THR A 214 -15.98 8.01 2.15
N VAL A 215 -14.87 7.47 1.71
CA VAL A 215 -14.62 6.02 1.66
C VAL A 215 -13.45 5.65 2.56
N PHE A 216 -13.51 4.46 3.13
CA PHE A 216 -12.40 3.89 3.90
C PHE A 216 -12.07 2.49 3.36
N CYS A 217 -10.83 2.33 2.89
CA CYS A 217 -10.29 1.04 2.49
C CYS A 217 -9.32 0.55 3.57
N ASN A 218 -9.66 -0.54 4.25
CA ASN A 218 -8.80 -1.18 5.25
C ASN A 218 -8.37 -2.55 4.71
N THR A 219 -7.22 -2.59 4.05
CA THR A 219 -6.73 -3.80 3.36
C THR A 219 -5.67 -4.52 4.18
N VAL A 220 -5.71 -5.85 4.14
CA VAL A 220 -4.62 -6.70 4.65
C VAL A 220 -4.20 -7.71 3.58
N THR A 221 -2.90 -7.74 3.29
CA THR A 221 -2.28 -8.70 2.38
C THR A 221 -1.27 -9.56 3.14
N GLU A 222 -1.47 -10.88 3.11
CA GLU A 222 -0.50 -11.87 3.57
C GLU A 222 0.25 -12.43 2.35
N LEU A 223 1.56 -12.19 2.28
CA LEU A 223 2.46 -12.70 1.25
C LEU A 223 3.40 -13.74 1.86
N VAL A 224 3.24 -14.99 1.44
CA VAL A 224 4.08 -16.11 1.86
C VAL A 224 5.07 -16.42 0.75
N ALA A 225 6.36 -16.22 1.03
CA ALA A 225 7.47 -16.48 0.13
C ALA A 225 8.19 -17.77 0.59
N GLY A 226 7.98 -18.87 -0.12
CA GLY A 226 8.69 -20.14 0.09
C GLY A 226 10.19 -20.00 -0.17
N ASP A 227 10.97 -21.03 0.15
CA ASP A 227 12.43 -21.02 -0.04
C ASP A 227 12.82 -20.69 -1.48
N HIS A 228 13.90 -19.91 -1.66
CA HIS A 228 14.48 -19.55 -2.96
C HIS A 228 13.54 -18.76 -3.90
N THR A 229 12.46 -18.18 -3.40
CA THR A 229 11.55 -17.38 -4.23
C THR A 229 12.13 -15.99 -4.57
N VAL A 230 11.72 -15.46 -5.72
CA VAL A 230 12.04 -14.10 -6.18
C VAL A 230 10.72 -13.36 -6.44
N LEU A 231 10.32 -12.50 -5.52
CA LEU A 231 9.04 -11.82 -5.57
C LEU A 231 9.19 -10.30 -5.64
N SER A 232 8.38 -9.68 -6.47
CA SER A 232 8.25 -8.23 -6.53
C SER A 232 6.80 -7.84 -6.21
N HIS A 233 6.64 -6.98 -5.21
CA HIS A 233 5.35 -6.42 -4.82
C HIS A 233 5.36 -4.91 -5.06
N TYR A 234 4.28 -4.38 -5.59
CA TYR A 234 4.06 -2.95 -5.79
C TYR A 234 2.71 -2.57 -5.20
N MET A 235 2.69 -1.52 -4.41
CA MET A 235 1.48 -0.86 -3.95
C MET A 235 1.41 0.53 -4.57
N ILE A 236 0.31 0.85 -5.25
CA ILE A 236 0.04 2.16 -5.83
C ILE A 236 -1.25 2.67 -5.21
N GLU A 237 -1.17 3.73 -4.43
CA GLU A 237 -2.33 4.37 -3.81
C GLU A 237 -2.53 5.73 -4.47
N ARG A 238 -3.73 5.94 -5.04
CA ARG A 238 -4.13 7.15 -5.78
C ARG A 238 -5.62 7.40 -5.69
N GLU A 239 -6.20 7.11 -4.54
CA GLU A 239 -7.59 7.42 -4.23
C GLU A 239 -7.79 8.94 -4.13
N HIS A 240 -9.03 9.41 -4.20
CA HIS A 240 -9.31 10.85 -4.10
C HIS A 240 -9.03 11.40 -2.68
N THR A 241 -8.94 12.72 -2.56
CA THR A 241 -8.51 13.43 -1.34
C THR A 241 -9.50 13.42 -0.17
N GLU A 242 -10.61 12.69 -0.26
CA GLU A 242 -11.56 12.44 0.83
C GLU A 242 -11.53 10.96 1.27
N ALA A 243 -10.72 10.14 0.62
CA ALA A 243 -10.58 8.72 0.93
C ALA A 243 -9.62 8.49 2.10
N PHE A 244 -9.92 7.50 2.92
CA PHE A 244 -9.03 6.96 3.93
C PHE A 244 -8.53 5.58 3.46
N ASN A 245 -7.23 5.34 3.59
CA ASN A 245 -6.63 4.05 3.27
C ASN A 245 -5.68 3.61 4.37
N ILE A 246 -5.96 2.45 4.98
CA ILE A 246 -5.04 1.78 5.89
C ILE A 246 -4.75 0.43 5.28
N SER A 247 -3.53 0.24 4.81
CA SER A 247 -3.07 -1.02 4.22
C SER A 247 -2.01 -1.68 5.07
N THR A 248 -2.08 -2.99 5.21
CA THR A 248 -1.09 -3.79 5.92
C THR A 248 -0.61 -4.92 5.03
N LEU A 249 0.67 -4.90 4.69
CA LEU A 249 1.37 -5.97 3.98
C LEU A 249 2.23 -6.75 4.97
N ARG A 250 1.85 -8.00 5.22
CA ARG A 250 2.66 -8.95 5.98
C ARG A 250 3.38 -9.88 5.03
N ILE A 251 4.72 -9.96 5.14
CA ILE A 251 5.54 -10.83 4.31
C ILE A 251 6.23 -11.86 5.20
N GLN A 252 6.02 -13.14 4.92
CA GLN A 252 6.75 -14.23 5.56
C GLN A 252 7.77 -14.79 4.56
N GLN A 253 9.06 -14.65 4.85
CA GLN A 253 10.14 -15.06 3.96
C GLN A 253 10.81 -16.33 4.44
N GLY A 254 10.86 -17.33 3.57
CA GLY A 254 11.65 -18.55 3.72
C GLY A 254 13.15 -18.32 3.49
N ARG A 255 13.90 -19.41 3.34
CA ARG A 255 15.34 -19.39 3.15
C ARG A 255 15.74 -18.88 1.76
N SER A 256 16.80 -18.07 1.69
CA SER A 256 17.39 -17.56 0.43
C SER A 256 16.37 -16.91 -0.50
N THR A 257 15.36 -16.26 0.06
CA THR A 257 14.37 -15.51 -0.70
C THR A 257 14.89 -14.13 -1.10
N ASN A 258 14.42 -13.62 -2.22
CA ASN A 258 14.63 -12.24 -2.62
C ASN A 258 13.25 -11.58 -2.80
N VAL A 259 12.88 -10.70 -1.88
CA VAL A 259 11.60 -9.99 -1.92
C VAL A 259 11.84 -8.49 -2.04
N VAL A 260 11.20 -7.88 -3.04
CA VAL A 260 11.22 -6.43 -3.26
C VAL A 260 9.81 -5.90 -3.11
N SER A 261 9.60 -4.90 -2.25
CA SER A 261 8.32 -4.19 -2.13
C SER A 261 8.52 -2.71 -2.43
N HIS A 262 7.68 -2.16 -3.32
CA HIS A 262 7.64 -0.74 -3.64
C HIS A 262 6.27 -0.17 -3.31
N SER A 263 6.21 0.95 -2.58
CA SER A 263 4.99 1.71 -2.35
C SER A 263 5.05 3.08 -3.02
N VAL A 264 3.95 3.49 -3.65
CA VAL A 264 3.79 4.80 -4.27
C VAL A 264 2.48 5.41 -3.79
N LEU A 265 2.58 6.40 -2.89
CA LEU A 265 1.43 7.06 -2.29
C LEU A 265 1.23 8.44 -2.92
N LEU A 266 0.11 8.63 -3.61
CA LEU A 266 -0.21 9.84 -4.39
C LEU A 266 -1.58 10.43 -4.07
N GLY A 267 -2.42 9.72 -3.32
CA GLY A 267 -3.82 10.06 -3.08
C GLY A 267 -4.20 10.08 -1.60
N GLY A 268 -5.50 9.99 -1.34
CA GLY A 268 -6.10 9.89 -0.01
C GLY A 268 -6.09 11.17 0.82
N ALA A 269 -7.00 11.26 1.78
CA ALA A 269 -6.96 12.26 2.87
C ALA A 269 -5.98 11.84 3.94
N LEU A 270 -6.09 10.58 4.38
CA LEU A 270 -5.15 9.91 5.26
C LEU A 270 -4.86 8.53 4.71
N VAL A 271 -3.59 8.29 4.40
CA VAL A 271 -3.09 6.99 3.94
C VAL A 271 -2.04 6.51 4.91
N ARG A 272 -2.19 5.28 5.39
CA ARG A 272 -1.13 4.60 6.13
C ARG A 272 -0.81 3.26 5.48
N ASN A 273 0.45 3.13 5.08
CA ASN A 273 1.02 1.92 4.50
C ASN A 273 1.89 1.21 5.53
N ASN A 274 1.40 0.10 6.09
CA ASN A 274 2.16 -0.74 7.01
C ASN A 274 2.82 -1.88 6.22
N VAL A 275 4.15 -1.98 6.26
CA VAL A 275 4.90 -3.05 5.60
C VAL A 275 5.70 -3.82 6.65
N HIS A 276 5.39 -5.10 6.81
CA HIS A 276 5.96 -5.92 7.87
C HIS A 276 6.53 -7.24 7.33
N PRO A 277 7.75 -7.24 6.78
CA PRO A 277 8.46 -8.46 6.43
C PRO A 277 9.12 -9.09 7.64
N VAL A 278 9.08 -10.42 7.67
CA VAL A 278 9.85 -11.28 8.58
C VAL A 278 10.77 -12.16 7.76
N LEU A 279 12.07 -11.96 7.93
CA LEU A 279 13.11 -12.80 7.34
C LEU A 279 13.31 -14.01 8.26
N ALA A 280 12.42 -15.02 8.08
CA ALA A 280 12.32 -16.17 8.94
C ALA A 280 13.25 -17.33 8.52
N GLY A 281 13.74 -17.33 7.28
CA GLY A 281 14.71 -18.27 6.76
C GLY A 281 16.10 -17.65 6.60
N ASP A 282 17.14 -18.46 6.66
CA ASP A 282 18.54 -18.04 6.50
C ASP A 282 18.81 -17.47 5.09
N GLY A 283 19.62 -16.41 5.00
CA GLY A 283 20.11 -15.83 3.75
C GLY A 283 19.04 -15.07 2.94
N GLY A 284 17.94 -14.67 3.56
CA GLY A 284 16.89 -13.88 2.90
C GLY A 284 17.31 -12.44 2.63
N GLU A 285 16.86 -11.88 1.49
CA GLU A 285 17.02 -10.47 1.13
C GLU A 285 15.65 -9.78 1.05
N CYS A 286 15.54 -8.57 1.60
CA CYS A 286 14.34 -7.76 1.56
C CYS A 286 14.64 -6.32 1.19
N LEU A 287 14.12 -5.84 0.05
CA LEU A 287 14.22 -4.45 -0.38
C LEU A 287 12.85 -3.79 -0.25
N ILE A 288 12.77 -2.72 0.55
CA ILE A 288 11.54 -1.96 0.75
C ILE A 288 11.79 -0.54 0.30
N ASN A 289 11.14 -0.14 -0.77
CA ASN A 289 11.29 1.19 -1.33
C ASN A 289 9.94 1.90 -1.38
N GLY A 290 9.95 3.22 -1.27
CA GLY A 290 8.73 3.99 -1.37
C GLY A 290 8.94 5.42 -1.83
N LEU A 291 7.90 5.93 -2.51
CA LEU A 291 7.77 7.33 -2.85
C LEU A 291 6.40 7.81 -2.39
N PHE A 292 6.36 8.89 -1.65
CA PHE A 292 5.11 9.54 -1.28
C PHE A 292 5.14 11.01 -1.68
N ILE A 293 4.06 11.45 -2.35
CA ILE A 293 3.93 12.81 -2.87
C ILE A 293 2.61 13.37 -2.34
N GLY A 294 2.68 14.28 -1.39
CA GLY A 294 1.53 14.90 -0.73
C GLY A 294 1.38 16.37 -1.07
N ASN A 295 0.14 16.81 -1.23
CA ASN A 295 -0.22 18.21 -1.46
C ASN A 295 -1.49 18.57 -0.68
N GLY A 296 -1.73 19.86 -0.45
CA GLY A 296 -2.89 20.35 0.29
C GLY A 296 -2.88 19.90 1.74
N HIS A 297 -3.86 19.15 2.19
CA HIS A 297 -4.00 18.63 3.55
C HIS A 297 -3.85 17.11 3.64
N GLN A 298 -3.23 16.47 2.67
CA GLN A 298 -3.02 15.03 2.65
C GLN A 298 -2.10 14.59 3.79
N TYR A 299 -2.43 13.45 4.39
CA TYR A 299 -1.63 12.81 5.44
C TYR A 299 -1.13 11.45 4.94
N LEU A 300 0.18 11.32 4.73
CA LEU A 300 0.79 10.14 4.11
C LEU A 300 1.79 9.48 5.07
N ASP A 301 1.42 8.36 5.67
CA ASP A 301 2.22 7.63 6.65
C ASP A 301 2.76 6.32 6.09
N ASN A 302 4.07 6.15 6.18
CA ASN A 302 4.78 4.91 5.85
C ASN A 302 5.37 4.32 7.13
N TYR A 303 4.77 3.22 7.59
CA TYR A 303 5.24 2.46 8.74
C TYR A 303 5.84 1.13 8.28
N MET A 304 7.10 0.91 8.58
CA MET A 304 7.81 -0.33 8.25
C MET A 304 8.32 -0.98 9.53
N LEU A 305 8.00 -2.27 9.70
CA LEU A 305 8.55 -3.10 10.76
C LEU A 305 9.27 -4.31 10.12
N VAL A 306 10.58 -4.25 10.02
CA VAL A 306 11.40 -5.32 9.45
C VAL A 306 11.98 -6.18 10.55
N GLU A 307 11.62 -7.47 10.56
CA GLU A 307 12.14 -8.42 11.54
C GLU A 307 13.16 -9.37 10.90
N HIS A 308 14.41 -9.29 11.35
CA HIS A 308 15.44 -10.27 11.07
C HIS A 308 15.38 -11.37 12.14
N ALA A 309 14.80 -12.52 11.79
CA ALA A 309 14.62 -13.65 12.70
C ALA A 309 15.65 -14.78 12.46
N SER A 310 16.35 -14.76 11.32
CA SER A 310 17.35 -15.77 10.93
C SER A 310 18.67 -15.11 10.52
N PRO A 311 19.80 -15.85 10.55
CA PRO A 311 21.11 -15.30 10.23
C PRO A 311 21.31 -15.05 8.74
N HIS A 312 22.40 -14.33 8.40
CA HIS A 312 22.84 -13.99 7.04
C HIS A 312 21.81 -13.24 6.18
N CYS A 313 20.83 -12.61 6.79
CA CYS A 313 19.79 -11.87 6.09
C CYS A 313 20.19 -10.41 5.83
N SER A 314 19.70 -9.86 4.73
CA SER A 314 19.89 -8.43 4.42
C SER A 314 18.58 -7.70 4.19
N SER A 315 18.51 -6.44 4.64
CA SER A 315 17.40 -5.55 4.32
C SER A 315 17.87 -4.15 3.93
N ARG A 316 17.19 -3.55 2.95
CA ARG A 316 17.39 -2.17 2.53
C ARG A 316 16.06 -1.47 2.46
N GLN A 317 15.96 -0.33 3.15
CA GLN A 317 14.80 0.57 3.07
C GLN A 317 15.23 1.88 2.42
N PHE A 318 14.49 2.31 1.41
CA PHE A 318 14.74 3.58 0.73
C PHE A 318 13.43 4.30 0.43
N TYR A 319 13.20 5.43 1.10
CA TYR A 319 11.98 6.22 0.96
C TYR A 319 12.30 7.67 0.65
N ASN A 320 11.62 8.21 -0.38
CA ASN A 320 11.63 9.62 -0.70
C ASN A 320 10.23 10.22 -0.51
N GLY A 321 10.16 11.39 0.14
CA GLY A 321 8.95 12.17 0.33
C GLY A 321 9.03 13.52 -0.39
N ILE A 322 7.95 13.93 -1.03
CA ILE A 322 7.78 15.28 -1.62
C ILE A 322 6.48 15.84 -1.07
N LEU A 323 6.53 16.93 -0.31
CA LEU A 323 5.39 17.48 0.39
C LEU A 323 5.23 18.97 0.10
N ASP A 324 3.99 19.39 -0.22
CA ASP A 324 3.63 20.75 -0.55
C ASP A 324 2.33 21.18 0.15
N GLY A 325 2.07 22.48 0.23
CA GLY A 325 0.92 23.05 0.92
C GLY A 325 0.98 22.76 2.42
N HIS A 326 -0.06 22.16 2.97
CA HIS A 326 -0.14 21.72 4.38
C HIS A 326 -0.06 20.18 4.50
N ALA A 327 0.53 19.51 3.51
CA ALA A 327 0.65 18.06 3.53
C ALA A 327 1.58 17.60 4.66
N HIS A 328 1.21 16.49 5.29
CA HIS A 328 1.98 15.90 6.36
C HIS A 328 2.43 14.48 5.97
N GLY A 329 3.73 14.26 5.97
CA GLY A 329 4.34 12.96 5.74
C GLY A 329 4.80 12.32 7.05
N VAL A 330 4.79 11.00 7.11
CA VAL A 330 5.43 10.23 8.19
C VAL A 330 6.27 9.13 7.57
N PHE A 331 7.48 8.97 8.05
CA PHE A 331 8.33 7.81 7.83
C PHE A 331 8.71 7.22 9.18
N HIS A 332 8.14 6.07 9.51
CA HIS A 332 8.50 5.33 10.71
C HIS A 332 9.07 3.97 10.29
N GLY A 333 10.39 3.87 10.28
CA GLY A 333 11.10 2.64 9.94
C GLY A 333 11.69 1.99 11.19
N ARG A 334 11.19 0.81 11.57
CA ARG A 334 11.67 0.03 12.70
C ARG A 334 12.30 -1.26 12.19
N ILE A 335 13.54 -1.54 12.60
CA ILE A 335 14.22 -2.81 12.33
C ILE A 335 14.46 -3.51 13.66
N ILE A 336 14.02 -4.76 13.74
CA ILE A 336 14.29 -5.65 14.88
C ILE A 336 15.23 -6.75 14.40
N VAL A 337 16.39 -6.89 15.07
CA VAL A 337 17.34 -7.98 14.82
C VAL A 337 17.34 -8.88 16.03
N HIS A 338 16.77 -10.08 15.87
CA HIS A 338 16.69 -11.07 16.94
C HIS A 338 18.08 -11.63 17.29
N LYS A 339 18.23 -12.20 18.49
CA LYS A 339 19.51 -12.65 19.03
C LYS A 339 20.25 -13.63 18.11
N ASP A 340 19.51 -14.53 17.46
CA ASP A 340 20.07 -15.55 16.59
C ASP A 340 20.28 -15.08 15.14
N ALA A 341 19.83 -13.87 14.79
CA ALA A 341 19.98 -13.27 13.46
C ALA A 341 21.37 -12.66 13.24
N GLN A 342 22.41 -13.43 13.48
CA GLN A 342 23.79 -13.02 13.28
C GLN A 342 24.10 -12.78 11.80
N LYS A 343 25.10 -11.92 11.49
CA LYS A 343 25.49 -11.53 10.12
C LYS A 343 24.40 -10.76 9.38
N THR A 344 23.45 -10.18 10.10
CA THR A 344 22.47 -9.26 9.51
C THR A 344 23.15 -8.02 8.94
N ASP A 345 22.74 -7.61 7.71
CA ASP A 345 23.12 -6.35 7.09
C ASP A 345 21.86 -5.52 6.76
N ALA A 346 21.57 -4.52 7.58
CA ALA A 346 20.36 -3.69 7.48
C ALA A 346 20.69 -2.22 7.25
N LYS A 347 20.00 -1.58 6.30
CA LYS A 347 20.17 -0.15 6.03
C LYS A 347 18.82 0.53 5.79
N GLN A 348 18.60 1.66 6.48
CA GLN A 348 17.45 2.55 6.25
C GLN A 348 17.93 3.89 5.69
N THR A 349 17.21 4.40 4.69
CA THR A 349 17.44 5.73 4.13
C THR A 349 16.10 6.40 3.88
N ASN A 350 15.88 7.56 4.45
CA ASN A 350 14.71 8.41 4.17
C ASN A 350 15.17 9.81 3.75
N ARG A 351 14.64 10.31 2.64
CA ARG A 351 14.95 11.63 2.13
C ARG A 351 13.67 12.37 1.80
N ASN A 352 13.55 13.61 2.22
CA ASN A 352 12.33 14.37 2.08
C ASN A 352 12.62 15.77 1.55
N LEU A 353 11.75 16.25 0.64
CA LEU A 353 11.71 17.61 0.14
C LEU A 353 10.42 18.29 0.62
N LEU A 354 10.54 19.40 1.31
CA LEU A 354 9.43 20.28 1.69
C LEU A 354 9.40 21.46 0.72
N LEU A 355 8.26 21.63 0.03
CA LEU A 355 8.10 22.64 -1.02
C LEU A 355 7.41 23.90 -0.53
N SER A 356 6.82 23.86 0.65
CA SER A 356 6.14 24.97 1.33
C SER A 356 6.54 25.02 2.81
N ASP A 357 6.32 26.16 3.45
CA ASP A 357 6.64 26.38 4.87
C ASP A 357 5.69 25.62 5.81
N ASP A 358 4.47 25.31 5.35
CA ASP A 358 3.45 24.60 6.13
C ASP A 358 3.48 23.07 5.94
N ALA A 359 4.26 22.57 4.98
CA ALA A 359 4.46 21.13 4.78
C ALA A 359 5.28 20.55 5.95
N GLN A 360 4.88 19.38 6.42
CA GLN A 360 5.48 18.74 7.60
C GLN A 360 5.92 17.31 7.29
N ILE A 361 6.98 16.88 7.96
CA ILE A 361 7.47 15.49 7.92
C ILE A 361 7.96 15.05 9.31
N ASP A 362 7.41 13.93 9.79
CA ASP A 362 7.96 13.20 10.91
C ASP A 362 8.79 12.01 10.40
N THR A 363 10.05 11.96 10.76
CA THR A 363 10.92 10.83 10.38
C THR A 363 11.50 10.18 11.63
N LYS A 364 11.19 8.88 11.82
CA LYS A 364 11.59 8.09 12.99
C LYS A 364 12.24 6.77 12.55
N PRO A 365 13.52 6.78 12.19
CA PRO A 365 14.26 5.53 12.03
C PRO A 365 14.59 4.94 13.40
N GLN A 366 14.31 3.64 13.60
CA GLN A 366 14.51 2.93 14.87
C GLN A 366 15.20 1.59 14.64
N LEU A 367 16.21 1.29 15.45
CA LEU A 367 16.94 0.03 15.42
C LEU A 367 16.88 -0.63 16.80
N GLU A 368 16.43 -1.89 16.85
CA GLU A 368 16.42 -2.75 18.03
C GLU A 368 17.29 -3.98 17.73
N ILE A 369 18.51 -3.98 18.22
CA ILE A 369 19.52 -4.96 17.84
C ILE A 369 19.85 -5.81 19.05
N TYR A 370 19.56 -7.10 18.97
CA TYR A 370 19.83 -8.09 20.02
C TYR A 370 20.93 -9.09 19.64
N ALA A 371 21.50 -8.98 18.42
CA ALA A 371 22.63 -9.78 17.93
C ALA A 371 23.92 -8.95 17.95
N ASP A 372 25.07 -9.60 18.05
CA ASP A 372 26.37 -8.96 18.23
C ASP A 372 27.12 -8.70 16.92
N ASP A 373 27.04 -9.65 15.96
CA ASP A 373 27.78 -9.57 14.70
C ASP A 373 26.89 -9.15 13.55
N VAL A 374 26.64 -7.84 13.47
CA VAL A 374 25.71 -7.24 12.49
C VAL A 374 26.22 -5.90 11.95
N LYS A 375 25.67 -5.49 10.80
CA LYS A 375 25.88 -4.17 10.19
C LYS A 375 24.52 -3.49 10.03
N CYS A 376 24.20 -2.58 10.93
CA CYS A 376 22.95 -1.83 10.89
C CYS A 376 23.20 -0.34 10.86
N THR A 377 22.60 0.34 9.89
CA THR A 377 22.73 1.79 9.71
C THR A 377 21.42 2.44 9.34
N HIS A 378 21.22 3.69 9.73
CA HIS A 378 20.10 4.49 9.26
C HIS A 378 20.53 5.93 8.96
N GLY A 379 19.76 6.62 8.13
CA GLY A 379 19.92 8.03 7.84
C GLY A 379 18.61 8.65 7.36
N ALA A 380 18.33 9.86 7.85
CA ALA A 380 17.19 10.65 7.39
C ALA A 380 17.67 12.07 7.04
N THR A 381 17.12 12.62 5.96
CA THR A 381 17.38 14.00 5.54
C THR A 381 16.08 14.71 5.20
N ILE A 382 16.01 15.98 5.56
CA ILE A 382 14.92 16.89 5.22
C ILE A 382 15.57 18.10 4.56
N GLY A 383 15.09 18.48 3.39
CA GLY A 383 15.61 19.61 2.64
C GLY A 383 14.53 20.31 1.83
N GLN A 384 14.97 21.29 1.07
CA GLN A 384 14.19 22.04 0.09
C GLN A 384 14.85 21.89 -1.29
N ILE A 385 14.18 22.38 -2.35
CA ILE A 385 14.82 22.47 -3.67
C ILE A 385 16.04 23.40 -3.54
N GLU A 386 17.20 22.91 -3.96
CA GLU A 386 18.43 23.69 -3.93
C GLU A 386 18.33 24.92 -4.84
N GLY A 387 18.48 26.12 -4.24
CA GLY A 387 18.40 27.38 -4.97
C GLY A 387 19.44 27.49 -6.09
N ASP A 388 20.66 26.98 -5.87
CA ASP A 388 21.75 26.99 -6.85
C ASP A 388 21.43 26.09 -8.06
N ALA A 389 20.81 24.91 -7.83
CA ALA A 389 20.38 24.02 -8.91
C ALA A 389 19.27 24.67 -9.75
N LEU A 390 18.30 25.31 -9.09
CA LEU A 390 17.24 26.05 -9.76
C LEU A 390 17.80 27.24 -10.55
N PHE A 391 18.68 28.02 -9.96
CA PHE A 391 19.36 29.15 -10.64
C PHE A 391 20.16 28.67 -11.85
N TYR A 392 20.89 27.58 -11.73
CA TYR A 392 21.66 27.00 -12.84
C TYR A 392 20.77 26.63 -14.04
N LEU A 393 19.65 25.93 -13.80
CA LEU A 393 18.71 25.58 -14.88
C LEU A 393 18.09 26.81 -15.52
N ARG A 394 17.70 27.81 -14.74
CA ARG A 394 17.16 29.09 -15.24
C ARG A 394 18.20 29.88 -16.06
N SER A 395 19.46 29.88 -15.67
CA SER A 395 20.55 30.55 -16.41
C SER A 395 20.81 29.89 -17.79
N ARG A 396 20.35 28.63 -17.98
CA ARG A 396 20.39 27.91 -19.25
C ARG A 396 19.13 28.09 -20.09
N GLY A 397 18.22 28.99 -19.68
CA GLY A 397 17.01 29.32 -20.44
C GLY A 397 15.79 28.44 -20.15
N ILE A 398 15.87 27.57 -19.14
CA ILE A 398 14.72 26.79 -18.70
C ILE A 398 13.86 27.68 -17.77
N ASP A 399 12.57 27.77 -18.05
CA ASP A 399 11.65 28.51 -17.19
C ASP A 399 11.54 27.89 -15.79
N GLU A 400 11.06 28.67 -14.83
CA GLU A 400 11.08 28.22 -13.42
C GLU A 400 10.21 27.02 -13.15
N VAL A 401 9.04 26.90 -13.78
CA VAL A 401 8.12 25.76 -13.62
C VAL A 401 8.76 24.49 -14.13
N SER A 402 9.34 24.55 -15.33
CA SER A 402 10.05 23.42 -15.94
C SER A 402 11.29 23.02 -15.14
N ALA A 403 12.05 24.00 -14.63
CA ALA A 403 13.22 23.74 -13.83
C ALA A 403 12.87 23.06 -12.50
N ARG A 404 11.82 23.54 -11.79
CA ARG A 404 11.30 22.89 -10.57
C ARG A 404 10.85 21.47 -10.86
N LYS A 405 10.06 21.26 -11.92
CA LYS A 405 9.59 19.94 -12.33
C LYS A 405 10.74 18.97 -12.59
N LEU A 406 11.80 19.41 -13.29
CA LEU A 406 12.97 18.58 -13.55
C LEU A 406 13.68 18.15 -12.26
N LEU A 407 13.87 19.08 -11.31
CA LEU A 407 14.51 18.76 -10.04
C LEU A 407 13.67 17.81 -9.17
N LEU A 408 12.34 18.02 -9.12
CA LEU A 408 11.44 17.12 -8.41
C LEU A 408 11.39 15.74 -9.05
N PHE A 409 11.36 15.68 -10.39
CA PHE A 409 11.39 14.40 -11.11
C PHE A 409 12.72 13.67 -10.89
N ALA A 410 13.85 14.37 -10.92
CA ALA A 410 15.14 13.77 -10.61
C ALA A 410 15.19 13.16 -9.22
N PHE A 411 14.63 13.85 -8.20
CA PHE A 411 14.52 13.33 -6.85
C PHE A 411 13.58 12.10 -6.74
N ALA A 412 12.42 12.14 -7.40
CA ALA A 412 11.50 11.00 -7.45
C ALA A 412 12.09 9.80 -8.22
N SER A 413 12.91 10.06 -9.26
CA SER A 413 13.52 9.04 -10.10
C SER A 413 14.47 8.11 -9.33
N GLU A 414 15.04 8.55 -8.22
CA GLU A 414 15.86 7.68 -7.37
C GLU A 414 15.08 6.45 -6.85
N CYS A 415 13.76 6.61 -6.64
CA CYS A 415 12.86 5.50 -6.29
C CYS A 415 12.50 4.67 -7.53
N LEU A 416 12.21 5.32 -8.66
CA LEU A 416 11.89 4.65 -9.92
C LEU A 416 13.04 3.77 -10.42
N ASP A 417 14.28 4.23 -10.26
CA ASP A 417 15.48 3.49 -10.71
C ASP A 417 15.71 2.19 -9.95
N ARG A 418 15.06 2.04 -8.79
CA ARG A 418 15.05 0.80 -8.00
C ARG A 418 13.97 -0.18 -8.45
N MET A 419 13.03 0.26 -9.29
CA MET A 419 11.99 -0.60 -9.87
C MET A 419 12.55 -1.35 -11.07
N LYS A 420 12.14 -2.61 -11.21
CA LYS A 420 12.45 -3.41 -12.41
C LYS A 420 11.85 -2.74 -13.65
N GLN A 421 12.64 -2.69 -14.73
CA GLN A 421 12.16 -2.21 -16.03
C GLN A 421 10.95 -3.05 -16.49
N GLY A 422 9.91 -2.40 -16.98
CA GLY A 422 8.72 -3.09 -17.44
C GLY A 422 7.44 -2.25 -17.32
N PRO A 423 6.27 -2.89 -17.49
CA PRO A 423 4.98 -2.20 -17.53
C PRO A 423 4.64 -1.47 -16.24
N VAL A 424 5.00 -2.04 -15.06
CA VAL A 424 4.74 -1.41 -13.76
C VAL A 424 5.51 -0.11 -13.63
N ARG A 425 6.83 -0.12 -13.87
CA ARG A 425 7.66 1.09 -13.80
C ARG A 425 7.15 2.17 -14.75
N LYS A 426 6.84 1.82 -16.00
CA LYS A 426 6.31 2.77 -16.99
C LYS A 426 4.98 3.39 -16.54
N HIS A 427 4.10 2.58 -15.96
CA HIS A 427 2.82 3.05 -15.43
C HIS A 427 3.03 4.04 -14.28
N VAL A 428 3.86 3.68 -13.28
CA VAL A 428 4.19 4.52 -12.12
C VAL A 428 4.86 5.82 -12.54
N GLU A 429 5.81 5.78 -13.49
CA GLU A 429 6.47 6.96 -14.04
C GLU A 429 5.47 7.95 -14.65
N GLY A 430 4.48 7.44 -15.40
CA GLY A 430 3.39 8.25 -15.93
C GLY A 430 2.53 8.90 -14.85
N LEU A 431 2.24 8.19 -13.75
CA LEU A 431 1.50 8.72 -12.60
C LEU A 431 2.27 9.84 -11.90
N ILE A 432 3.55 9.62 -11.62
CA ILE A 432 4.43 10.59 -10.95
C ILE A 432 4.57 11.86 -11.79
N ASN A 433 4.80 11.73 -13.10
CA ASN A 433 4.89 12.88 -14.00
C ASN A 433 3.64 13.76 -13.96
N ARG A 434 2.44 13.15 -13.95
CA ARG A 434 1.17 13.90 -13.84
C ARG A 434 1.02 14.59 -12.48
N CYS A 435 1.42 13.92 -11.41
CA CYS A 435 1.36 14.47 -10.04
C CYS A 435 2.30 15.68 -9.91
N LEU A 436 3.57 15.54 -10.29
CA LEU A 436 4.57 16.61 -10.21
C LEU A 436 4.25 17.80 -11.12
N PHE A 437 3.64 17.55 -12.30
CA PHE A 437 3.18 18.63 -13.16
C PHE A 437 2.11 19.51 -12.48
N ARG A 438 1.15 18.91 -11.79
CA ARG A 438 0.14 19.65 -11.04
C ARG A 438 0.77 20.49 -9.91
N MET A 439 1.70 19.90 -9.15
CA MET A 439 2.39 20.60 -8.06
C MET A 439 3.22 21.78 -8.56
N ALA A 440 3.99 21.60 -9.63
CA ALA A 440 4.81 22.67 -10.20
C ALA A 440 3.97 23.88 -10.67
N ASN A 441 2.76 23.65 -11.17
CA ASN A 441 1.83 24.70 -11.60
C ASN A 441 1.06 25.37 -10.45
N SER A 442 1.04 24.78 -9.26
CA SER A 442 0.34 25.31 -8.08
C SER A 442 1.23 26.20 -7.22
N ALA A 443 2.53 26.28 -7.50
CA ALA A 443 3.48 27.07 -6.72
C ALA A 443 3.13 28.58 -6.73
N PRO A 444 3.22 29.29 -5.59
CA PRO A 444 2.97 30.73 -5.53
C PRO A 444 3.97 31.48 -6.42
N GLY A 445 3.47 32.31 -7.33
CA GLY A 445 4.29 33.11 -8.28
C GLY A 445 4.15 32.71 -9.75
N VAL A 446 3.45 31.61 -10.07
CA VAL A 446 3.13 31.22 -11.45
C VAL A 446 1.88 32.01 -11.91
N SER A 447 2.04 32.89 -12.92
CA SER A 447 0.93 33.67 -13.46
C SER A 447 -0.16 32.79 -14.05
N THR A 448 -1.42 33.16 -13.79
CA THR A 448 -2.64 32.42 -14.22
C THR A 448 -2.87 32.41 -15.73
N GLU A 449 -2.03 33.05 -16.52
CA GLU A 449 -2.18 33.12 -17.99
C GLU A 449 -1.95 31.77 -18.69
N ASN A 450 -1.13 30.88 -18.15
CA ASN A 450 -0.87 29.56 -18.73
C ASN A 450 -1.95 28.49 -18.39
N ARG A 451 -3.01 28.85 -17.62
CA ARG A 451 -4.02 27.87 -17.21
C ARG A 451 -5.05 27.52 -18.30
N ARG A 452 -5.11 28.25 -19.41
CA ARG A 452 -6.19 28.12 -20.40
C ARG A 452 -5.83 27.38 -21.69
N GLU A 453 -4.55 27.11 -21.96
CA GLU A 453 -4.14 26.53 -23.27
C GLU A 453 -4.01 25.01 -23.31
N ASP A 454 -4.01 24.30 -22.18
CA ASP A 454 -3.66 22.86 -22.14
C ASP A 454 -4.85 21.89 -21.94
N SER A 455 -6.08 22.38 -22.01
CA SER A 455 -7.28 21.50 -21.94
C SER A 455 -7.66 20.83 -23.27
N GLY A 456 -6.86 20.98 -24.32
CA GLY A 456 -7.26 20.58 -25.68
C GLY A 456 -6.21 19.95 -26.59
N ARG A 457 -4.99 19.66 -26.15
CA ARG A 457 -3.99 19.00 -27.02
C ARG A 457 -3.72 17.57 -26.59
N SER A 458 -3.98 16.64 -27.48
CA SER A 458 -3.58 15.24 -27.35
C SER A 458 -2.06 15.11 -27.53
N TRP A 459 -1.41 14.27 -26.74
CA TRP A 459 0.04 14.09 -26.70
C TRP A 459 0.64 13.32 -27.92
N GLU A 460 -0.15 13.10 -28.98
CA GLU A 460 0.32 12.41 -30.19
C GLU A 460 1.11 13.31 -31.16
N GLU A 461 1.21 14.62 -30.93
CA GLU A 461 1.85 15.56 -31.87
C GLU A 461 3.25 16.06 -31.46
N ILE A 462 3.85 15.54 -30.36
CA ILE A 462 5.23 15.89 -30.00
C ILE A 462 6.03 14.59 -29.95
N GLY A 463 6.60 14.23 -31.12
CA GLY A 463 7.51 13.12 -31.35
C GLY A 463 8.88 13.26 -30.66
#